data_2eb726b777022f29db19030bd976f6bf
#
_entry.id   2eb726b777022f29db19030bd976f6bf
#
_cell.length_a   1.000
_cell.length_b   1.000
_cell.length_c   1.000
_cell.angle_alpha   90.00
_cell.angle_beta   90.00
_cell.angle_gamma   90.00
#
_symmetry.space_group_name_H-M   'P 1'
#
loop_
_entity.id
_entity.type
_entity.pdbx_description
1 polymer ?
#
loop_
_entity_poly.entity_id
_entity_poly.type
_entity_poly.pdbx_seq_one_letter_code
_entity_poly.pdbx_strand_id
1 'polypeptide(L)'
;PAGVCASYRTNAAIGHPFYVSRGDGPYIFDLDGRAYVDMCVSHGAALLGHNHPALNAAVAHALELGTLCAYETEYQSALARRICEMVPGAEMARFAGSGTETVMHALRLARTATGRDRVIKFEGHFHGYADTIYFSSGPPLDQAGPDAAPFTYPQSSGIPDNLRDLVIVVPFNDPDALERAFQEHGHETAALIMEPINYDSGCIIPQPGLVALCRELCQRHGALLLFDEVLTAFRMAPGGAQQYLGVTADLTVSGKALGAGMPISAISGPRRIMEHLRPQGTSELSGTYLAHLTAVLAALAALDEYRRPGFYERLDALGER
;
A
#
# COMPACT_ATOMS: atom_id res chain seq x y z
N PRO A 1 -25.25 -5.89 -1.82
CA PRO A 1 -25.64 -7.28 -1.70
C PRO A 1 -25.22 -7.83 -0.31
N ALA A 2 -25.98 -8.78 0.25
CA ALA A 2 -25.73 -9.39 1.56
C ALA A 2 -25.54 -8.41 2.74
N GLY A 3 -26.01 -7.17 2.64
CA GLY A 3 -25.94 -6.16 3.71
C GLY A 3 -24.54 -5.60 3.97
N VAL A 4 -23.58 -5.79 3.04
CA VAL A 4 -22.21 -5.30 3.18
C VAL A 4 -21.77 -4.43 2.01
N CYS A 5 -20.87 -3.48 2.27
CA CYS A 5 -20.25 -2.62 1.25
C CYS A 5 -18.95 -3.23 0.67
N ALA A 6 -18.40 -4.27 1.32
CA ALA A 6 -17.23 -5.01 0.84
C ALA A 6 -17.41 -6.50 1.19
N SER A 7 -17.01 -7.40 0.28
CA SER A 7 -17.28 -8.85 0.39
C SER A 7 -16.70 -9.47 1.66
N TYR A 8 -15.52 -9.06 2.09
CA TYR A 8 -14.87 -9.57 3.30
C TYR A 8 -15.48 -9.03 4.62
N ARG A 9 -16.47 -8.12 4.58
CA ARG A 9 -17.19 -7.64 5.78
C ARG A 9 -18.32 -8.58 6.21
N THR A 10 -18.63 -9.62 5.43
CA THR A 10 -19.50 -10.69 5.86
C THR A 10 -18.74 -11.59 6.82
N ASN A 11 -19.23 -11.74 8.06
CA ASN A 11 -18.62 -12.62 9.04
C ASN A 11 -19.29 -14.00 9.01
N ALA A 12 -18.59 -14.99 8.43
CA ALA A 12 -19.14 -16.34 8.29
C ALA A 12 -19.41 -17.02 9.66
N ALA A 13 -18.65 -16.68 10.69
CA ALA A 13 -18.80 -17.31 12.02
C ALA A 13 -20.10 -16.92 12.73
N ILE A 14 -20.64 -15.72 12.45
CA ILE A 14 -21.90 -15.23 13.05
C ILE A 14 -23.05 -15.14 12.03
N GLY A 15 -22.79 -15.43 10.75
CA GLY A 15 -23.79 -15.46 9.67
C GLY A 15 -24.33 -14.10 9.22
N HIS A 16 -23.81 -13.00 9.74
CA HIS A 16 -24.18 -11.64 9.37
C HIS A 16 -23.00 -10.68 9.55
N PRO A 17 -23.06 -9.45 9.00
CA PRO A 17 -22.05 -8.42 9.26
C PRO A 17 -21.98 -8.07 10.77
N PHE A 18 -20.78 -7.82 11.26
CA PHE A 18 -20.59 -7.26 12.60
C PHE A 18 -20.81 -5.75 12.55
N TYR A 19 -21.90 -5.26 13.14
CA TYR A 19 -22.22 -3.84 13.15
C TYR A 19 -21.61 -3.13 14.34
N VAL A 20 -20.87 -2.05 14.05
CA VAL A 20 -20.18 -1.21 15.03
C VAL A 20 -20.89 0.13 15.12
N SER A 21 -21.18 0.61 16.32
CA SER A 21 -21.82 1.90 16.59
C SER A 21 -20.80 3.04 16.71
N ARG A 22 -19.62 2.76 17.31
CA ARG A 22 -18.52 3.72 17.51
C ARG A 22 -17.20 3.01 17.77
N GLY A 23 -16.10 3.73 17.60
CA GLY A 23 -14.77 3.34 18.05
C GLY A 23 -14.17 4.40 18.99
N ASP A 24 -13.33 3.98 19.95
CA ASP A 24 -12.66 4.88 20.88
C ASP A 24 -11.34 4.25 21.36
N GLY A 25 -10.22 4.88 21.10
CA GLY A 25 -8.90 4.32 21.37
C GLY A 25 -8.76 2.91 20.78
N PRO A 26 -8.43 1.87 21.58
CA PRO A 26 -8.28 0.50 21.11
C PRO A 26 -9.61 -0.28 21.05
N TYR A 27 -10.74 0.34 21.28
CA TYR A 27 -12.03 -0.33 21.40
C TYR A 27 -12.99 0.02 20.27
N ILE A 28 -13.78 -0.97 19.84
CA ILE A 28 -15.01 -0.80 19.07
C ILE A 28 -16.21 -1.25 19.92
N PHE A 29 -17.36 -0.68 19.64
CA PHE A 29 -18.60 -0.95 20.39
C PHE A 29 -19.68 -1.40 19.41
N ASP A 30 -20.37 -2.51 19.74
CA ASP A 30 -21.50 -2.98 18.95
C ASP A 30 -22.76 -2.11 19.15
N LEU A 31 -23.86 -2.49 18.49
CA LEU A 31 -25.13 -1.77 18.61
C LEU A 31 -25.77 -1.87 20.00
N ASP A 32 -25.42 -2.90 20.77
CA ASP A 32 -25.87 -3.10 22.16
C ASP A 32 -24.96 -2.38 23.18
N GLY A 33 -23.89 -1.71 22.70
CA GLY A 33 -22.94 -0.96 23.53
C GLY A 33 -21.86 -1.83 24.20
N ARG A 34 -21.72 -3.11 23.81
CA ARG A 34 -20.62 -3.95 24.32
C ARG A 34 -19.31 -3.53 23.69
N ALA A 35 -18.26 -3.46 24.50
CA ALA A 35 -16.91 -3.11 24.07
C ALA A 35 -16.13 -4.36 23.64
N TYR A 36 -15.36 -4.22 22.54
CA TYR A 36 -14.41 -5.22 22.04
C TYR A 36 -13.09 -4.55 21.80
N VAL A 37 -11.97 -5.24 22.09
CA VAL A 37 -10.64 -4.79 21.64
C VAL A 37 -10.58 -4.98 20.13
N ASP A 38 -10.28 -3.90 19.42
CA ASP A 38 -10.17 -3.95 17.95
C ASP A 38 -8.77 -4.44 17.52
N MET A 39 -8.67 -5.75 17.26
CA MET A 39 -7.45 -6.36 16.73
C MET A 39 -7.31 -6.18 15.21
N CYS A 40 -8.33 -5.69 14.52
CA CYS A 40 -8.31 -5.41 13.08
C CYS A 40 -7.77 -3.99 12.80
N VAL A 41 -8.00 -3.05 13.71
CA VAL A 41 -7.61 -1.63 13.61
C VAL A 41 -7.90 -1.03 12.23
N SER A 42 -9.12 -1.29 11.72
CA SER A 42 -9.56 -0.86 10.38
C SER A 42 -8.63 -1.39 9.27
N HIS A 43 -8.31 -2.68 9.28
CA HIS A 43 -7.31 -3.31 8.40
C HIS A 43 -5.95 -2.59 8.43
N GLY A 44 -5.52 -2.20 9.63
CA GLY A 44 -4.24 -1.53 9.86
C GLY A 44 -4.23 -0.02 9.57
N ALA A 45 -5.35 0.60 9.20
CA ALA A 45 -5.38 2.05 8.96
C ALA A 45 -5.33 2.87 10.24
N ALA A 46 -5.99 2.42 11.32
CA ALA A 46 -6.12 3.17 12.56
C ALA A 46 -4.92 2.93 13.51
N LEU A 47 -3.69 3.25 13.07
CA LEU A 47 -2.47 3.05 13.86
C LEU A 47 -2.46 3.86 15.18
N LEU A 48 -3.14 5.00 15.23
CA LEU A 48 -3.31 5.84 16.43
C LEU A 48 -4.52 5.42 17.28
N GLY A 49 -5.23 4.34 16.90
CA GLY A 49 -6.53 3.98 17.47
C GLY A 49 -7.68 4.84 16.91
N HIS A 50 -8.89 4.53 17.40
CA HIS A 50 -10.08 5.26 17.00
C HIS A 50 -10.21 6.60 17.71
N ASN A 51 -10.85 7.55 17.04
CA ASN A 51 -11.25 8.84 17.64
C ASN A 51 -10.08 9.65 18.23
N HIS A 52 -8.90 9.60 17.58
CA HIS A 52 -7.71 10.29 18.06
C HIS A 52 -7.91 11.83 18.03
N PRO A 53 -7.67 12.57 19.14
CA PRO A 53 -8.00 13.99 19.24
C PRO A 53 -7.33 14.87 18.18
N ALA A 54 -6.04 14.62 17.86
CA ALA A 54 -5.32 15.39 16.85
C ALA A 54 -5.91 15.21 15.45
N LEU A 55 -6.36 13.98 15.11
CA LEU A 55 -7.01 13.70 13.82
C LEU A 55 -8.37 14.39 13.73
N ASN A 56 -9.16 14.32 14.80
CA ASN A 56 -10.47 14.95 14.84
C ASN A 56 -10.36 16.47 14.68
N ALA A 57 -9.41 17.11 15.37
CA ALA A 57 -9.15 18.54 15.24
C ALA A 57 -8.72 18.91 13.80
N ALA A 58 -7.84 18.12 13.17
CA ALA A 58 -7.38 18.36 11.81
C ALA A 58 -8.52 18.23 10.77
N VAL A 59 -9.38 17.23 10.93
CA VAL A 59 -10.55 17.02 10.06
C VAL A 59 -11.57 18.16 10.26
N ALA A 60 -11.84 18.57 11.52
CA ALA A 60 -12.74 19.68 11.81
C ALA A 60 -12.23 20.98 11.16
N HIS A 61 -10.93 21.27 11.28
CA HIS A 61 -10.32 22.42 10.62
C HIS A 61 -10.43 22.35 9.09
N ALA A 62 -10.22 21.17 8.49
CA ALA A 62 -10.40 21.01 7.05
C ALA A 62 -11.83 21.36 6.58
N LEU A 63 -12.85 21.04 7.38
CA LEU A 63 -14.24 21.37 7.06
C LEU A 63 -14.52 22.87 7.14
N GLU A 64 -13.85 23.59 8.05
CA GLU A 64 -13.93 25.06 8.14
C GLU A 64 -13.33 25.75 6.90
N LEU A 65 -12.29 25.16 6.30
CA LEU A 65 -11.67 25.67 5.07
C LEU A 65 -12.52 25.44 3.80
N GLY A 66 -13.48 24.53 3.86
CA GLY A 66 -14.40 24.20 2.76
C GLY A 66 -13.95 23.03 1.90
N THR A 67 -14.84 22.63 0.96
CA THR A 67 -14.59 21.52 0.04
C THR A 67 -13.76 21.98 -1.17
N LEU A 68 -12.45 21.94 -1.02
CA LEU A 68 -11.50 22.46 -2.02
C LEU A 68 -10.92 21.33 -2.90
N CYS A 69 -11.72 20.35 -3.31
CA CYS A 69 -11.27 19.14 -3.98
C CYS A 69 -10.51 19.39 -5.31
N ALA A 70 -10.88 20.41 -6.07
CA ALA A 70 -10.28 20.67 -7.37
C ALA A 70 -9.15 21.73 -7.33
N TYR A 71 -8.69 22.09 -6.15
CA TYR A 71 -7.71 23.16 -5.95
C TYR A 71 -6.53 22.68 -5.12
N GLU A 72 -5.35 23.17 -5.45
CA GLU A 72 -4.16 23.00 -4.61
C GLU A 72 -4.17 24.03 -3.47
N THR A 73 -3.76 23.57 -2.29
CA THR A 73 -3.52 24.40 -1.11
C THR A 73 -2.08 24.19 -0.64
N GLU A 74 -1.62 24.99 0.31
CA GLU A 74 -0.32 24.79 0.95
C GLU A 74 -0.18 23.43 1.65
N TYR A 75 -1.30 22.82 2.07
CA TYR A 75 -1.31 21.55 2.82
C TYR A 75 -0.90 20.35 1.98
N GLN A 76 -1.29 20.27 0.70
CA GLN A 76 -0.82 19.21 -0.19
C GLN A 76 0.70 19.27 -0.36
N SER A 77 1.25 20.48 -0.54
CA SER A 77 2.71 20.68 -0.64
C SER A 77 3.41 20.35 0.68
N ALA A 78 2.81 20.69 1.83
CA ALA A 78 3.34 20.34 3.15
C ALA A 78 3.37 18.82 3.35
N LEU A 79 2.30 18.12 2.97
CA LEU A 79 2.22 16.66 3.07
C LEU A 79 3.23 15.97 2.14
N ALA A 80 3.36 16.44 0.90
CA ALA A 80 4.35 15.89 -0.03
C ALA A 80 5.77 16.03 0.52
N ARG A 81 6.11 17.20 1.06
CA ARG A 81 7.41 17.44 1.71
C ARG A 81 7.62 16.49 2.90
N ARG A 82 6.60 16.33 3.76
CA ARG A 82 6.67 15.46 4.92
C ARG A 82 6.92 13.99 4.54
N ILE A 83 6.27 13.51 3.48
CA ILE A 83 6.51 12.17 2.95
C ILE A 83 7.94 12.05 2.44
N CYS A 84 8.44 13.02 1.67
CA CYS A 84 9.82 13.00 1.17
C CYS A 84 10.87 13.07 2.30
N GLU A 85 10.56 13.71 3.43
CA GLU A 85 11.42 13.72 4.61
C GLU A 85 11.48 12.36 5.33
N MET A 86 10.40 11.55 5.26
CA MET A 86 10.26 10.32 6.04
C MET A 86 10.57 9.06 5.22
N VAL A 87 10.16 9.01 3.95
CA VAL A 87 10.29 7.82 3.09
C VAL A 87 11.65 7.81 2.40
N PRO A 88 12.50 6.78 2.61
CA PRO A 88 13.80 6.68 1.98
C PRO A 88 13.72 6.75 0.45
N GLY A 89 14.60 7.54 -0.17
CA GLY A 89 14.66 7.67 -1.63
C GLY A 89 13.55 8.50 -2.28
N ALA A 90 12.59 9.03 -1.51
CA ALA A 90 11.54 9.87 -2.03
C ALA A 90 12.01 11.33 -2.18
N GLU A 91 11.96 11.85 -3.40
CA GLU A 91 12.21 13.26 -3.73
C GLU A 91 10.93 13.98 -4.18
N MET A 92 9.92 13.21 -4.60
CA MET A 92 8.61 13.69 -5.01
C MET A 92 7.53 12.73 -4.50
N ALA A 93 6.33 13.27 -4.26
CA ALA A 93 5.14 12.49 -3.91
C ALA A 93 3.91 12.99 -4.67
N ARG A 94 2.99 12.07 -4.99
CA ARG A 94 1.66 12.35 -5.56
C ARG A 94 0.63 11.52 -4.82
N PHE A 95 -0.61 12.00 -4.77
CA PHE A 95 -1.66 11.42 -3.95
C PHE A 95 -2.75 10.77 -4.77
N ALA A 96 -3.39 9.75 -4.18
CA ALA A 96 -4.59 9.10 -4.67
C ALA A 96 -5.55 8.81 -3.50
N GLY A 97 -6.76 8.33 -3.81
CA GLY A 97 -7.78 8.08 -2.80
C GLY A 97 -7.66 6.70 -2.12
N SER A 98 -6.95 5.76 -2.72
CA SER A 98 -6.83 4.38 -2.22
C SER A 98 -5.53 3.71 -2.66
N GLY A 99 -5.10 2.67 -1.93
CA GLY A 99 -3.95 1.84 -2.31
C GLY A 99 -4.11 1.21 -3.69
N THR A 100 -5.30 0.72 -4.03
CA THR A 100 -5.61 0.18 -5.38
C THR A 100 -5.33 1.19 -6.48
N GLU A 101 -5.82 2.41 -6.31
CA GLU A 101 -5.62 3.49 -7.27
C GLU A 101 -4.14 3.87 -7.39
N THR A 102 -3.46 3.95 -6.26
CA THR A 102 -2.03 4.31 -6.25
C THR A 102 -1.16 3.23 -6.90
N VAL A 103 -1.42 1.94 -6.62
CA VAL A 103 -0.72 0.83 -7.28
C VAL A 103 -0.97 0.85 -8.80
N MET A 104 -2.21 1.07 -9.23
CA MET A 104 -2.55 1.19 -10.65
C MET A 104 -1.71 2.29 -11.32
N HIS A 105 -1.60 3.46 -10.67
CA HIS A 105 -0.79 4.57 -11.18
C HIS A 105 0.72 4.28 -11.10
N ALA A 106 1.20 3.61 -10.05
CA ALA A 106 2.60 3.23 -9.89
C ALA A 106 3.06 2.27 -10.99
N LEU A 107 2.24 1.26 -11.32
CA LEU A 107 2.51 0.33 -12.41
C LEU A 107 2.51 1.02 -13.78
N ARG A 108 1.56 1.94 -14.02
CA ARG A 108 1.54 2.76 -15.24
C ARG A 108 2.80 3.62 -15.35
N LEU A 109 3.21 4.24 -14.24
CA LEU A 109 4.43 5.03 -14.18
C LEU A 109 5.68 4.19 -14.45
N ALA A 110 5.76 2.99 -13.85
CA ALA A 110 6.87 2.07 -14.08
C ALA A 110 6.96 1.65 -15.54
N ARG A 111 5.82 1.33 -16.18
CA ARG A 111 5.77 1.03 -17.62
C ARG A 111 6.21 2.23 -18.47
N THR A 112 5.78 3.44 -18.13
CA THR A 112 6.20 4.66 -18.83
C THR A 112 7.70 4.90 -18.71
N ALA A 113 8.25 4.74 -17.49
CA ALA A 113 9.66 5.02 -17.22
C ALA A 113 10.63 4.00 -17.85
N THR A 114 10.18 2.76 -18.04
CA THR A 114 11.00 1.65 -18.57
C THR A 114 10.73 1.34 -20.04
N GLY A 115 9.57 1.72 -20.56
CA GLY A 115 9.11 1.32 -21.90
C GLY A 115 8.75 -0.17 -21.99
N ARG A 116 8.45 -0.83 -20.87
CA ARG A 116 8.17 -2.27 -20.76
C ARG A 116 6.80 -2.49 -20.16
N ASP A 117 6.21 -3.69 -20.37
CA ASP A 117 4.81 -3.95 -20.01
C ASP A 117 4.63 -4.90 -18.84
N ARG A 118 5.51 -5.91 -18.69
CA ARG A 118 5.32 -6.97 -17.69
C ARG A 118 5.72 -6.55 -16.28
N VAL A 119 5.11 -7.20 -15.30
CA VAL A 119 5.36 -6.98 -13.88
C VAL A 119 5.58 -8.33 -13.21
N ILE A 120 6.66 -8.45 -12.45
CA ILE A 120 6.86 -9.59 -11.55
C ILE A 120 6.21 -9.26 -10.20
N LYS A 121 5.47 -10.21 -9.63
CA LYS A 121 4.94 -10.15 -8.26
C LYS A 121 5.11 -11.48 -7.54
N PHE A 122 5.06 -11.47 -6.23
CA PHE A 122 5.02 -12.70 -5.44
C PHE A 122 3.60 -13.22 -5.26
N GLU A 123 3.45 -14.55 -5.28
CA GLU A 123 2.21 -15.20 -4.88
C GLU A 123 1.84 -14.83 -3.45
N GLY A 124 0.54 -14.70 -3.16
CA GLY A 124 0.04 -14.32 -1.85
C GLY A 124 0.12 -12.83 -1.54
N HIS A 125 0.88 -12.03 -2.30
CA HIS A 125 0.93 -10.58 -2.10
C HIS A 125 -0.31 -9.90 -2.68
N PHE A 126 -0.89 -8.97 -1.91
CA PHE A 126 -2.06 -8.22 -2.29
C PHE A 126 -1.70 -6.78 -2.68
N HIS A 127 -2.06 -6.39 -3.90
CA HIS A 127 -1.74 -5.07 -4.45
C HIS A 127 -2.98 -4.30 -4.93
N GLY A 128 -4.12 -4.55 -4.29
CA GLY A 128 -5.39 -3.93 -4.66
C GLY A 128 -6.16 -4.68 -5.74
N TYR A 129 -7.23 -4.07 -6.23
CA TYR A 129 -8.26 -4.72 -7.06
C TYR A 129 -8.19 -4.33 -8.54
N ALA A 130 -7.12 -3.64 -8.99
CA ALA A 130 -6.99 -3.31 -10.41
C ALA A 130 -6.74 -4.56 -11.25
N ASP A 131 -7.49 -4.75 -12.34
CA ASP A 131 -7.44 -5.93 -13.21
C ASP A 131 -6.02 -6.25 -13.72
N THR A 132 -5.16 -5.24 -13.81
CA THR A 132 -3.78 -5.37 -14.29
C THR A 132 -2.80 -5.98 -13.29
N ILE A 133 -3.25 -6.27 -12.05
CA ILE A 133 -2.39 -6.82 -10.97
C ILE A 133 -3.13 -7.76 -10.01
N TYR A 134 -4.47 -7.83 -10.07
CA TYR A 134 -5.24 -8.64 -9.13
C TYR A 134 -5.23 -10.13 -9.52
N PHE A 135 -4.02 -10.71 -9.45
CA PHE A 135 -3.73 -12.10 -9.71
C PHE A 135 -3.03 -12.74 -8.50
N SER A 136 -3.31 -14.02 -8.25
CA SER A 136 -2.61 -14.90 -7.28
C SER A 136 -2.36 -14.27 -5.91
N SER A 137 -3.35 -13.51 -5.38
CA SER A 137 -3.28 -12.93 -4.02
C SER A 137 -3.82 -13.87 -2.94
N GLY A 138 -4.41 -14.99 -3.33
CA GLY A 138 -4.95 -16.05 -2.48
C GLY A 138 -5.72 -17.04 -3.34
N PRO A 139 -5.05 -17.71 -4.31
CA PRO A 139 -5.71 -18.67 -5.17
C PRO A 139 -6.17 -19.89 -4.35
N PRO A 140 -7.26 -20.59 -4.76
CA PRO A 140 -7.56 -21.91 -4.22
C PRO A 140 -6.36 -22.85 -4.43
N LEU A 141 -6.06 -23.70 -3.45
CA LEU A 141 -4.87 -24.57 -3.48
C LEU A 141 -4.82 -25.50 -4.71
N ASP A 142 -5.99 -25.96 -5.19
CA ASP A 142 -6.12 -26.79 -6.40
C ASP A 142 -5.92 -26.00 -7.71
N GLN A 143 -5.82 -24.67 -7.65
CA GLN A 143 -5.65 -23.75 -8.78
C GLN A 143 -4.40 -22.87 -8.67
N ALA A 144 -3.66 -22.99 -7.58
CA ALA A 144 -2.44 -22.21 -7.34
C ALA A 144 -1.29 -22.60 -8.27
N GLY A 145 -1.26 -23.85 -8.73
CA GLY A 145 -0.16 -24.41 -9.50
C GLY A 145 0.91 -25.07 -8.60
N PRO A 146 2.03 -25.50 -9.17
CA PRO A 146 3.15 -26.04 -8.40
C PRO A 146 3.82 -24.98 -7.53
N ASP A 147 4.29 -25.35 -6.33
CA ASP A 147 4.95 -24.43 -5.38
C ASP A 147 6.11 -23.64 -6.00
N ALA A 148 6.92 -24.29 -6.85
CA ALA A 148 8.07 -23.66 -7.50
C ALA A 148 7.73 -22.82 -8.74
N ALA A 149 6.49 -22.91 -9.26
CA ALA A 149 6.02 -22.22 -10.46
C ALA A 149 4.49 -21.97 -10.37
N PRO A 150 4.06 -21.06 -9.50
CA PRO A 150 2.65 -20.77 -9.30
C PRO A 150 1.99 -20.24 -10.58
N PHE A 151 0.73 -20.58 -10.77
CA PHE A 151 -0.02 -20.06 -11.90
C PHE A 151 -0.42 -18.60 -11.68
N THR A 152 -0.48 -17.82 -12.76
CA THR A 152 -1.09 -16.49 -12.73
C THR A 152 -2.61 -16.64 -12.69
N TYR A 153 -3.17 -16.80 -11.49
CA TYR A 153 -4.58 -17.04 -11.23
C TYR A 153 -5.35 -15.73 -11.13
N PRO A 154 -6.39 -15.48 -11.96
CA PRO A 154 -7.23 -14.28 -11.82
C PRO A 154 -8.05 -14.37 -10.53
N GLN A 155 -7.85 -13.43 -9.61
CA GLN A 155 -8.45 -13.46 -8.27
C GLN A 155 -9.94 -13.10 -8.27
N SER A 156 -10.47 -12.63 -9.38
CA SER A 156 -11.89 -12.33 -9.57
C SER A 156 -12.36 -12.74 -10.95
N SER A 157 -13.62 -13.20 -11.04
CA SER A 157 -14.31 -13.30 -12.32
C SER A 157 -14.43 -11.92 -12.96
N GLY A 158 -14.39 -11.86 -14.28
CA GLY A 158 -14.48 -10.62 -15.04
C GLY A 158 -13.14 -9.95 -15.36
N ILE A 159 -12.04 -10.41 -14.81
CA ILE A 159 -10.70 -9.99 -15.25
C ILE A 159 -10.45 -10.57 -16.66
N PRO A 160 -10.13 -9.73 -17.67
CA PRO A 160 -9.85 -10.22 -19.02
C PRO A 160 -8.63 -11.13 -19.07
N ASP A 161 -8.74 -12.29 -19.79
CA ASP A 161 -7.68 -13.29 -19.85
C ASP A 161 -6.36 -12.75 -20.41
N ASN A 162 -6.41 -11.84 -21.37
CA ASN A 162 -5.23 -11.22 -21.99
C ASN A 162 -4.38 -10.37 -21.03
N LEU A 163 -4.90 -9.99 -19.86
CA LEU A 163 -4.12 -9.29 -18.84
C LEU A 163 -3.21 -10.23 -18.04
N ARG A 164 -3.48 -11.54 -18.09
CA ARG A 164 -2.67 -12.56 -17.40
C ARG A 164 -1.22 -12.52 -17.87
N ASP A 165 -0.99 -12.33 -19.16
CA ASP A 165 0.34 -12.31 -19.76
C ASP A 165 1.21 -11.12 -19.33
N LEU A 166 0.60 -10.11 -18.70
CA LEU A 166 1.30 -8.94 -18.14
C LEU A 166 1.87 -9.18 -16.74
N VAL A 167 1.50 -10.30 -16.09
CA VAL A 167 1.88 -10.57 -14.71
C VAL A 167 2.62 -11.89 -14.61
N ILE A 168 3.82 -11.85 -14.07
CA ILE A 168 4.66 -13.02 -13.78
C ILE A 168 4.59 -13.23 -12.27
N VAL A 169 4.06 -14.39 -11.87
CA VAL A 169 3.93 -14.75 -10.45
C VAL A 169 5.07 -15.67 -10.05
N VAL A 170 5.75 -15.34 -8.96
CA VAL A 170 6.83 -16.15 -8.38
C VAL A 170 6.53 -16.47 -6.92
N PRO A 171 6.98 -17.62 -6.38
CA PRO A 171 6.78 -17.94 -4.99
C PRO A 171 7.56 -16.95 -4.09
N PHE A 172 6.94 -16.56 -2.96
CA PHE A 172 7.63 -15.72 -1.98
C PHE A 172 8.66 -16.54 -1.19
N ASN A 173 9.80 -15.92 -0.87
CA ASN A 173 10.92 -16.58 -0.18
C ASN A 173 11.60 -17.72 -0.97
N ASP A 174 11.50 -17.69 -2.31
CA ASP A 174 12.26 -18.57 -3.20
C ASP A 174 13.19 -17.72 -4.11
N PRO A 175 14.45 -17.50 -3.70
CA PRO A 175 15.41 -16.72 -4.47
C PRO A 175 15.73 -17.32 -5.84
N ASP A 176 15.77 -18.66 -5.95
CA ASP A 176 16.08 -19.35 -7.21
C ASP A 176 14.95 -19.16 -8.24
N ALA A 177 13.69 -19.22 -7.81
CA ALA A 177 12.54 -18.94 -8.67
C ALA A 177 12.54 -17.46 -9.13
N LEU A 178 12.89 -16.53 -8.26
CA LEU A 178 13.01 -15.12 -8.61
C LEU A 178 14.13 -14.88 -9.63
N GLU A 179 15.29 -15.49 -9.46
CA GLU A 179 16.39 -15.38 -10.42
C GLU A 179 16.01 -15.97 -11.79
N ARG A 180 15.37 -17.13 -11.83
CA ARG A 180 14.87 -17.73 -13.08
C ARG A 180 13.89 -16.79 -13.79
N ALA A 181 12.94 -16.21 -13.07
CA ALA A 181 11.97 -15.27 -13.63
C ALA A 181 12.65 -14.04 -14.25
N PHE A 182 13.68 -13.49 -13.61
CA PHE A 182 14.44 -12.37 -14.17
C PHE A 182 15.33 -12.79 -15.34
N GLN A 183 15.91 -13.98 -15.33
CA GLN A 183 16.70 -14.50 -16.48
C GLN A 183 15.81 -14.65 -17.72
N GLU A 184 14.57 -15.12 -17.54
CA GLU A 184 13.64 -15.35 -18.66
C GLU A 184 12.94 -14.07 -19.11
N HIS A 185 12.47 -13.24 -18.16
CA HIS A 185 11.56 -12.13 -18.42
C HIS A 185 12.11 -10.76 -18.06
N GLY A 186 13.31 -10.66 -17.48
CA GLY A 186 13.84 -9.40 -16.98
C GLY A 186 13.97 -8.30 -18.06
N HIS A 187 14.18 -8.67 -19.32
CA HIS A 187 14.29 -7.75 -20.44
C HIS A 187 12.98 -7.03 -20.81
N GLU A 188 11.82 -7.62 -20.45
CA GLU A 188 10.48 -7.09 -20.70
C GLU A 188 9.75 -6.65 -19.41
N THR A 189 10.39 -6.82 -18.24
CA THR A 189 9.84 -6.47 -16.93
C THR A 189 10.00 -4.99 -16.65
N ALA A 190 8.87 -4.30 -16.44
CA ALA A 190 8.82 -2.90 -16.01
C ALA A 190 9.14 -2.75 -14.52
N ALA A 191 8.59 -3.62 -13.70
CA ALA A 191 8.78 -3.59 -12.26
C ALA A 191 8.67 -4.98 -11.61
N LEU A 192 9.37 -5.14 -10.49
CA LEU A 192 9.03 -6.11 -9.45
C LEU A 192 8.25 -5.35 -8.37
N ILE A 193 7.00 -5.75 -8.12
CA ILE A 193 6.18 -5.22 -7.03
C ILE A 193 6.12 -6.22 -5.88
N MET A 194 6.28 -5.74 -4.65
CA MET A 194 6.16 -6.57 -3.46
C MET A 194 5.66 -5.80 -2.23
N GLU A 195 4.96 -6.48 -1.35
CA GLU A 195 4.88 -6.09 0.04
C GLU A 195 6.23 -6.43 0.71
N PRO A 196 6.97 -5.48 1.29
CA PRO A 196 8.27 -5.80 1.92
C PRO A 196 8.14 -6.81 3.07
N ILE A 197 6.99 -6.83 3.74
CA ILE A 197 6.52 -7.87 4.65
C ILE A 197 5.11 -8.24 4.18
N ASN A 198 4.90 -9.51 3.87
CA ASN A 198 3.59 -9.96 3.37
C ASN A 198 2.59 -10.08 4.54
N TYR A 199 1.88 -9.01 4.81
CA TYR A 199 0.88 -8.97 5.87
C TYR A 199 -0.42 -9.69 5.50
N ASP A 200 -0.83 -9.58 4.24
CA ASP A 200 -2.15 -10.07 3.81
C ASP A 200 -2.26 -11.59 3.94
N SER A 201 -1.16 -12.33 3.72
CA SER A 201 -1.10 -13.78 3.86
C SER A 201 -0.63 -14.28 5.23
N GLY A 202 -0.54 -13.42 6.24
CA GLY A 202 -0.23 -13.84 7.61
C GLY A 202 1.07 -13.28 8.19
N CYS A 203 1.48 -12.08 7.79
CA CYS A 203 2.70 -11.41 8.29
C CYS A 203 3.98 -12.24 8.03
N ILE A 204 4.12 -12.71 6.79
CA ILE A 204 5.29 -13.51 6.39
C ILE A 204 6.48 -12.57 6.16
N ILE A 205 7.54 -12.78 6.94
CA ILE A 205 8.76 -11.98 6.86
C ILE A 205 9.64 -12.51 5.71
N PRO A 206 10.26 -11.62 4.90
CA PRO A 206 11.21 -12.05 3.89
C PRO A 206 12.42 -12.75 4.52
N GLN A 207 12.89 -13.83 3.89
CA GLN A 207 14.13 -14.48 4.29
C GLN A 207 15.30 -13.49 4.18
N PRO A 208 16.33 -13.64 5.05
CA PRO A 208 17.51 -12.80 4.99
C PRO A 208 18.13 -12.77 3.59
N GLY A 209 18.35 -11.57 3.07
CA GLY A 209 18.91 -11.36 1.73
C GLY A 209 17.93 -11.28 0.58
N LEU A 210 16.67 -11.76 0.71
CA LEU A 210 15.70 -11.75 -0.39
C LEU A 210 15.43 -10.33 -0.91
N VAL A 211 15.18 -9.37 -0.02
CA VAL A 211 14.86 -7.98 -0.42
C VAL A 211 16.06 -7.30 -1.10
N ALA A 212 17.28 -7.61 -0.64
CA ALA A 212 18.50 -7.16 -1.29
C ALA A 212 18.66 -7.78 -2.69
N LEU A 213 18.35 -9.07 -2.83
CA LEU A 213 18.33 -9.75 -4.14
C LEU A 213 17.29 -9.12 -5.08
N CYS A 214 16.09 -8.81 -4.60
CA CYS A 214 15.09 -8.08 -5.38
C CYS A 214 15.64 -6.76 -5.93
N ARG A 215 16.33 -5.99 -5.09
CA ARG A 215 16.99 -4.74 -5.49
C ARG A 215 18.06 -4.96 -6.54
N GLU A 216 18.94 -5.95 -6.31
CA GLU A 216 20.03 -6.29 -7.23
C GLU A 216 19.51 -6.71 -8.61
N LEU A 217 18.54 -7.63 -8.65
CA LEU A 217 17.96 -8.12 -9.90
C LEU A 217 17.25 -7.00 -10.68
N CYS A 218 16.47 -6.15 -9.99
CA CYS A 218 15.88 -5.00 -10.64
C CYS A 218 16.94 -4.07 -11.26
N GLN A 219 18.03 -3.78 -10.55
CA GLN A 219 19.13 -2.95 -11.09
C GLN A 219 19.82 -3.61 -12.29
N ARG A 220 20.14 -4.90 -12.19
CA ARG A 220 20.82 -5.68 -13.23
C ARG A 220 20.02 -5.71 -14.53
N HIS A 221 18.70 -5.83 -14.44
CA HIS A 221 17.81 -5.96 -15.59
C HIS A 221 17.16 -4.63 -16.03
N GLY A 222 17.39 -3.53 -15.30
CA GLY A 222 16.80 -2.23 -15.60
C GLY A 222 15.28 -2.18 -15.33
N ALA A 223 14.77 -3.05 -14.46
CA ALA A 223 13.41 -2.99 -13.93
C ALA A 223 13.36 -2.08 -12.70
N LEU A 224 12.19 -1.59 -12.32
CA LEU A 224 12.00 -0.83 -11.08
C LEU A 224 11.63 -1.75 -9.93
N LEU A 225 12.19 -1.53 -8.74
CA LEU A 225 11.71 -2.12 -7.50
C LEU A 225 10.60 -1.23 -6.94
N LEU A 226 9.38 -1.77 -6.86
CA LEU A 226 8.21 -1.08 -6.32
C LEU A 226 7.80 -1.73 -5.01
N PHE A 227 7.90 -0.98 -3.91
CA PHE A 227 7.40 -1.43 -2.61
C PHE A 227 5.95 -0.99 -2.41
N ASP A 228 5.08 -1.97 -2.26
CA ASP A 228 3.74 -1.75 -1.74
C ASP A 228 3.82 -1.71 -0.23
N GLU A 229 3.97 -0.51 0.29
CA GLU A 229 3.95 -0.21 1.72
C GLU A 229 2.59 0.35 2.17
N VAL A 230 1.52 0.02 1.48
CA VAL A 230 0.17 0.45 1.91
C VAL A 230 -0.09 0.05 3.35
N LEU A 231 0.44 -1.10 3.79
CA LEU A 231 0.30 -1.57 5.17
C LEU A 231 1.51 -1.23 6.05
N THR A 232 2.72 -1.30 5.52
CA THR A 232 3.96 -1.20 6.30
C THR A 232 4.50 0.22 6.46
N ALA A 233 4.10 1.16 5.58
CA ALA A 233 4.55 2.56 5.69
C ALA A 233 4.19 3.16 7.06
N PHE A 234 5.14 3.86 7.66
CA PHE A 234 5.01 4.55 8.95
C PHE A 234 4.64 3.64 10.14
N ARG A 235 4.68 2.31 9.97
CA ARG A 235 4.22 1.37 11.00
C ARG A 235 5.33 0.90 11.92
N MET A 236 6.41 0.35 11.37
CA MET A 236 7.53 -0.20 12.15
C MET A 236 8.72 0.75 12.29
N ALA A 237 8.75 1.78 11.46
CA ALA A 237 9.74 2.84 11.49
C ALA A 237 9.15 4.07 10.78
N PRO A 238 9.70 5.27 10.97
CA PRO A 238 9.27 6.48 10.26
C PRO A 238 9.26 6.32 8.74
N GLY A 239 10.24 5.63 8.18
CA GLY A 239 10.37 5.34 6.75
C GLY A 239 9.79 3.97 6.34
N GLY A 240 8.95 3.35 7.18
CA GLY A 240 8.30 2.08 6.86
C GLY A 240 9.22 0.87 6.86
N ALA A 241 8.81 -0.19 6.14
CA ALA A 241 9.55 -1.42 6.05
C ALA A 241 10.89 -1.26 5.32
N GLN A 242 10.99 -0.38 4.33
CA GLN A 242 12.26 -0.16 3.63
C GLN A 242 13.36 0.42 4.55
N GLN A 243 13.01 1.29 5.49
CA GLN A 243 13.94 1.73 6.52
C GLN A 243 14.31 0.57 7.46
N TYR A 244 13.33 -0.22 7.89
CA TYR A 244 13.51 -1.35 8.78
C TYR A 244 14.42 -2.45 8.16
N LEU A 245 14.22 -2.73 6.87
CA LEU A 245 14.97 -3.76 6.13
C LEU A 245 16.29 -3.23 5.50
N GLY A 246 16.53 -1.92 5.52
CA GLY A 246 17.74 -1.31 4.97
C GLY A 246 17.82 -1.36 3.44
N VAL A 247 16.70 -1.47 2.73
CA VAL A 247 16.64 -1.50 1.26
C VAL A 247 15.70 -0.42 0.73
N THR A 248 16.18 0.43 -0.16
CA THR A 248 15.40 1.51 -0.77
C THR A 248 14.80 1.07 -2.11
N ALA A 249 13.49 1.28 -2.29
CA ALA A 249 12.79 1.05 -3.54
C ALA A 249 12.97 2.20 -4.54
N ASP A 250 12.66 1.94 -5.82
CA ASP A 250 12.55 3.00 -6.85
C ASP A 250 11.22 3.75 -6.74
N LEU A 251 10.14 3.05 -6.39
CA LEU A 251 8.84 3.63 -6.12
C LEU A 251 8.26 3.01 -4.83
N THR A 252 7.64 3.84 -4.03
CA THR A 252 6.93 3.41 -2.81
C THR A 252 5.47 3.84 -2.89
N VAL A 253 4.58 2.89 -2.63
CA VAL A 253 3.15 3.15 -2.43
C VAL A 253 2.87 3.11 -0.93
N SER A 254 2.28 4.16 -0.38
CA SER A 254 1.86 4.24 1.02
C SER A 254 0.35 4.52 1.13
N GLY A 255 -0.26 4.08 2.22
CA GLY A 255 -1.69 4.25 2.47
C GLY A 255 -2.02 3.96 3.93
N LYS A 256 -3.24 3.53 4.21
CA LYS A 256 -3.68 3.10 5.56
C LYS A 256 -3.21 4.02 6.69
N ALA A 257 -2.07 3.71 7.34
CA ALA A 257 -1.50 4.53 8.42
C ALA A 257 -1.20 5.98 7.97
N LEU A 258 -0.89 6.22 6.69
CA LEU A 258 -0.74 7.57 6.15
C LEU A 258 -1.97 8.44 6.43
N GLY A 259 -3.15 7.90 6.15
CA GLY A 259 -4.42 8.62 6.36
C GLY A 259 -5.02 8.45 7.74
N ALA A 260 -4.49 7.52 8.55
CA ALA A 260 -4.99 7.16 9.87
C ALA A 260 -6.52 6.95 9.91
N GLY A 261 -7.07 6.32 8.85
CA GLY A 261 -8.51 6.06 8.65
C GLY A 261 -9.16 6.94 7.59
N MET A 262 -8.53 8.04 7.15
CA MET A 262 -9.03 8.85 6.03
C MET A 262 -8.55 8.30 4.68
N PRO A 263 -9.35 8.47 3.61
CA PRO A 263 -9.08 7.90 2.29
C PRO A 263 -7.99 8.69 1.56
N ILE A 264 -6.75 8.34 1.81
CA ILE A 264 -5.57 8.87 1.12
C ILE A 264 -4.51 7.79 0.97
N SER A 265 -3.81 7.83 -0.14
CA SER A 265 -2.59 7.08 -0.40
C SER A 265 -1.64 7.93 -1.22
N ALA A 266 -0.38 7.54 -1.28
CA ALA A 266 0.64 8.29 -2.02
C ALA A 266 1.55 7.33 -2.78
N ILE A 267 1.96 7.76 -3.98
CA ILE A 267 3.13 7.26 -4.67
C ILE A 267 4.28 8.24 -4.43
N SER A 268 5.45 7.73 -4.07
CA SER A 268 6.65 8.53 -3.89
C SER A 268 7.88 7.83 -4.49
N GLY A 269 8.87 8.63 -4.87
CA GLY A 269 10.10 8.12 -5.47
C GLY A 269 11.02 9.24 -5.92
N PRO A 270 12.15 8.88 -6.56
CA PRO A 270 13.12 9.84 -7.05
C PRO A 270 12.57 10.64 -8.24
N ARG A 271 13.01 11.88 -8.35
CA ARG A 271 12.60 12.86 -9.38
C ARG A 271 12.68 12.28 -10.79
N ARG A 272 13.77 11.59 -11.11
CA ARG A 272 13.99 10.95 -12.42
C ARG A 272 12.86 10.00 -12.88
N ILE A 273 12.11 9.41 -11.94
CA ILE A 273 10.98 8.54 -12.25
C ILE A 273 9.67 9.35 -12.15
N MET A 274 9.50 10.12 -11.08
CA MET A 274 8.26 10.83 -10.82
C MET A 274 7.95 11.92 -11.87
N GLU A 275 8.94 12.49 -12.52
CA GLU A 275 8.77 13.47 -13.61
C GLU A 275 8.20 12.87 -14.91
N HIS A 276 8.08 11.56 -15.03
CA HIS A 276 7.27 10.95 -16.09
C HIS A 276 5.76 11.19 -15.90
N LEU A 277 5.32 11.62 -14.71
CA LEU A 277 3.94 12.05 -14.47
C LEU A 277 3.69 13.44 -15.07
N ARG A 278 2.47 13.67 -15.59
CA ARG A 278 2.04 15.01 -16.00
C ARG A 278 2.09 16.00 -14.81
N PRO A 279 2.39 17.28 -15.05
CA PRO A 279 2.56 17.95 -16.37
C PRO A 279 3.95 17.81 -17.00
N GLN A 280 4.98 17.30 -16.28
CA GLN A 280 6.34 17.19 -16.82
C GLN A 280 6.44 16.08 -17.87
N GLY A 281 5.87 14.91 -17.59
CA GLY A 281 5.88 13.75 -18.47
C GLY A 281 4.55 13.52 -19.18
N THR A 282 4.30 12.26 -19.54
CA THR A 282 3.11 11.83 -20.29
C THR A 282 2.16 10.91 -19.51
N SER A 283 2.61 10.34 -18.38
CA SER A 283 1.80 9.43 -17.57
C SER A 283 0.76 10.24 -16.78
N GLU A 284 -0.52 9.86 -16.91
CA GLU A 284 -1.63 10.59 -16.27
C GLU A 284 -1.89 10.06 -14.86
N LEU A 285 -2.00 10.98 -13.90
CA LEU A 285 -2.53 10.75 -12.55
C LEU A 285 -3.41 11.94 -12.20
N SER A 286 -4.72 11.77 -12.25
CA SER A 286 -5.71 12.83 -12.01
C SER A 286 -6.99 12.24 -11.44
N GLY A 287 -7.74 13.03 -10.67
CA GLY A 287 -9.04 12.66 -10.12
C GLY A 287 -9.57 13.75 -9.19
N THR A 288 -10.88 13.93 -9.17
CA THR A 288 -11.56 15.01 -8.43
C THR A 288 -11.25 15.00 -6.92
N TYR A 289 -11.13 13.82 -6.33
CA TYR A 289 -10.97 13.67 -4.88
C TYR A 289 -9.52 13.35 -4.47
N LEU A 290 -8.57 13.41 -5.40
CA LEU A 290 -7.16 13.21 -5.05
C LEU A 290 -6.69 14.32 -4.11
N ALA A 291 -5.99 13.92 -3.05
CA ALA A 291 -5.54 14.86 -2.02
C ALA A 291 -6.66 15.73 -1.41
N HIS A 292 -7.82 15.12 -1.15
CA HIS A 292 -8.94 15.79 -0.48
C HIS A 292 -8.49 16.38 0.86
N LEU A 293 -8.86 17.62 1.13
CA LEU A 293 -8.29 18.41 2.23
C LEU A 293 -8.46 17.76 3.60
N THR A 294 -9.61 17.13 3.88
CA THR A 294 -9.83 16.39 5.14
C THR A 294 -8.82 15.25 5.32
N ALA A 295 -8.52 14.52 4.24
CA ALA A 295 -7.57 13.42 4.29
C ALA A 295 -6.11 13.92 4.36
N VAL A 296 -5.80 15.04 3.69
CA VAL A 296 -4.46 15.66 3.72
C VAL A 296 -4.14 16.18 5.13
N LEU A 297 -5.08 16.91 5.76
CA LEU A 297 -4.86 17.44 7.11
C LEU A 297 -4.80 16.33 8.17
N ALA A 298 -5.63 15.29 8.03
CA ALA A 298 -5.53 14.11 8.89
C ALA A 298 -4.17 13.40 8.72
N ALA A 299 -3.68 13.24 7.47
CA ALA A 299 -2.38 12.65 7.20
C ALA A 299 -1.23 13.47 7.81
N LEU A 300 -1.26 14.79 7.69
CA LEU A 300 -0.28 15.65 8.34
C LEU A 300 -0.29 15.47 9.86
N ALA A 301 -1.47 15.49 10.48
CA ALA A 301 -1.60 15.27 11.93
C ALA A 301 -1.10 13.87 12.34
N ALA A 302 -1.39 12.84 11.56
CA ALA A 302 -0.91 11.49 11.82
C ALA A 302 0.63 11.40 11.74
N LEU A 303 1.24 11.95 10.68
CA LEU A 303 2.68 11.95 10.52
C LEU A 303 3.39 12.77 11.61
N ASP A 304 2.76 13.82 12.13
CA ASP A 304 3.27 14.57 13.28
C ASP A 304 3.27 13.72 14.56
N GLU A 305 2.21 12.93 14.80
CA GLU A 305 2.15 11.99 15.93
C GLU A 305 3.22 10.88 15.80
N TYR A 306 3.42 10.32 14.61
CA TYR A 306 4.43 9.27 14.37
C TYR A 306 5.87 9.78 14.55
N ARG A 307 6.12 11.07 14.37
CA ARG A 307 7.42 11.71 14.58
C ARG A 307 7.72 12.07 16.03
N ARG A 308 6.75 11.92 16.93
CA ARG A 308 6.99 12.22 18.36
C ARG A 308 8.04 11.29 18.94
N PRO A 309 9.00 11.80 19.71
CA PRO A 309 9.98 10.95 20.40
C PRO A 309 9.29 9.86 21.23
N GLY A 310 9.79 8.65 21.15
CA GLY A 310 9.25 7.49 21.88
C GLY A 310 8.01 6.85 21.26
N PHE A 311 7.57 7.28 20.07
CA PHE A 311 6.40 6.67 19.41
C PHE A 311 6.68 5.21 19.04
N TYR A 312 7.74 4.95 18.30
CA TYR A 312 8.08 3.60 17.85
C TYR A 312 8.58 2.70 18.98
N GLU A 313 9.33 3.25 19.91
CA GLU A 313 9.78 2.52 21.11
C GLU A 313 8.59 2.01 21.95
N ARG A 314 7.50 2.78 22.01
CA ARG A 314 6.27 2.31 22.67
C ARG A 314 5.55 1.23 21.86
N LEU A 315 5.54 1.31 20.53
CA LEU A 315 4.96 0.26 19.69
C LEU A 315 5.72 -1.05 19.82
N ASP A 316 7.06 -0.99 19.80
CA ASP A 316 7.92 -2.17 19.98
C ASP A 316 7.69 -2.81 21.34
N ALA A 317 7.68 -2.01 22.41
CA ALA A 317 7.39 -2.51 23.77
C ALA A 317 5.98 -3.09 23.93
N LEU A 318 5.00 -2.67 23.12
CA LEU A 318 3.68 -3.29 23.08
C LEU A 318 3.70 -4.62 22.33
N GLY A 319 4.49 -4.72 21.27
CA GLY A 319 4.64 -5.96 20.49
C GLY A 319 5.38 -7.07 21.24
N GLU A 320 6.23 -6.73 22.19
CA GLU A 320 6.96 -7.68 23.04
C GLU A 320 6.12 -8.30 24.17
N ARG A 321 4.92 -7.77 24.46
CA ARG A 321 4.00 -8.25 25.50
C ARG A 321 3.08 -9.36 25.00
#